data_4f213587bb04e2d9102c4f5d3ea2ab30
#
_entry.id   4f213587bb04e2d9102c4f5d3ea2ab30
#
_cell.length_a   1.000
_cell.length_b   1.000
_cell.length_c   1.000
_cell.angle_alpha   90.00
_cell.angle_beta   90.00
_cell.angle_gamma   90.00
#
_symmetry.space_group_name_H-M   'P 1'
#
loop_
_entity.id
_entity.type
_entity.pdbx_description
1 polymer ?
#
loop_
_entity_poly.entity_id
_entity_poly.type
_entity_poly.pdbx_seq_one_letter_code
_entity_poly.pdbx_strand_id
1 'polypeptide(L)'
;MIGGGRGAFIGAVHRMAAALDGQMELVCGAFSSDPDRSKASGSDLYLPPERCYGHYEEMINSEAALPEDKRMDVVSIVTPNDMHFAPAMMALDHGFHVICDKPLCLNINEAKQLQSKVRST
;
A
#
# COMPACT_ATOMS: atom_id res chain seq x y z
N MET A 1 2.22 0.80 2.96
CA MET A 1 1.10 1.71 2.60
C MET A 1 1.39 2.37 1.26
N ILE A 2 0.38 2.54 0.42
CA ILE A 2 0.47 3.26 -0.85
C ILE A 2 -0.43 4.50 -0.76
N GLY A 3 0.13 5.69 -0.94
CA GLY A 3 -0.53 6.96 -0.64
C GLY A 3 -0.46 7.31 0.85
N GLY A 4 -1.22 8.29 1.28
CA GLY A 4 -1.32 8.67 2.69
C GLY A 4 -0.14 9.47 3.24
N GLY A 5 0.64 10.11 2.38
CA GLY A 5 1.75 10.97 2.78
C GLY A 5 1.32 12.33 3.30
N ARG A 6 2.28 13.25 3.38
CA ARG A 6 2.07 14.62 3.85
C ARG A 6 0.89 15.29 3.15
N GLY A 7 -0.02 15.86 3.92
CA GLY A 7 -1.22 16.55 3.42
C GLY A 7 -2.38 15.63 3.08
N ALA A 8 -2.23 14.30 3.14
CA ALA A 8 -3.30 13.35 2.88
C ALA A 8 -4.02 12.98 4.19
N PHE A 9 -5.35 13.02 4.17
CA PHE A 9 -6.17 12.81 5.37
C PHE A 9 -6.35 11.34 5.75
N ILE A 10 -6.77 10.50 4.79
CA ILE A 10 -7.25 9.14 5.12
C ILE A 10 -6.14 8.17 5.53
N GLY A 11 -4.91 8.39 5.09
CA GLY A 11 -3.78 7.56 5.46
C GLY A 11 -3.53 7.52 6.97
N ALA A 12 -3.64 8.66 7.63
CA ALA A 12 -3.51 8.74 9.09
C ALA A 12 -4.60 7.94 9.81
N VAL A 13 -5.82 7.94 9.28
CA VAL A 13 -6.95 7.17 9.82
C VAL A 13 -6.68 5.67 9.70
N HIS A 14 -6.21 5.21 8.55
CA HIS A 14 -5.81 3.80 8.35
C HIS A 14 -4.69 3.39 9.30
N ARG A 15 -3.68 4.23 9.48
CA ARG A 15 -2.57 3.93 10.41
C ARG A 15 -3.03 3.85 11.86
N MET A 16 -3.92 4.75 12.29
CA MET A 16 -4.51 4.70 13.63
C MET A 16 -5.32 3.42 13.83
N ALA A 17 -6.17 3.07 12.88
CA ALA A 17 -6.97 1.85 12.93
C ALA A 17 -6.09 0.59 13.02
N ALA A 18 -5.04 0.52 12.21
CA ALA A 18 -4.09 -0.59 12.22
C ALA A 18 -3.37 -0.75 13.56
N ALA A 19 -3.08 0.35 14.25
CA ALA A 19 -2.34 0.34 15.51
C ALA A 19 -3.19 0.06 16.76
N LEU A 20 -4.53 0.11 16.66
CA LEU A 20 -5.42 0.07 17.82
C LEU A 20 -5.26 -1.16 18.71
N ASP A 21 -5.04 -2.33 18.13
CA ASP A 21 -4.96 -3.60 18.87
C ASP A 21 -3.54 -4.19 18.89
N GLY A 22 -2.56 -3.49 18.35
CA GLY A 22 -1.18 -3.92 18.31
C GLY A 22 -0.88 -5.12 17.40
N GLN A 23 -1.80 -5.47 16.50
CA GLN A 23 -1.63 -6.62 15.61
C GLN A 23 -0.95 -6.26 14.27
N MET A 24 -0.86 -4.98 13.94
CA MET A 24 -0.29 -4.50 12.69
C MET A 24 0.76 -3.41 12.93
N GLU A 25 1.82 -3.44 12.16
CA GLU A 25 2.90 -2.46 12.18
C GLU A 25 3.12 -1.90 10.77
N LEU A 26 3.29 -0.59 10.67
CA LEU A 26 3.71 0.04 9.42
C LEU A 26 5.20 -0.21 9.22
N VAL A 27 5.58 -0.91 8.15
CA VAL A 27 6.98 -1.28 7.89
C VAL A 27 7.58 -0.63 6.65
N CYS A 28 6.76 -0.21 5.69
CA CYS A 28 7.21 0.40 4.45
C CYS A 28 6.10 1.23 3.80
N GLY A 29 6.47 2.06 2.84
CA GLY A 29 5.50 2.81 2.08
C GLY A 29 6.03 3.48 0.83
N ALA A 30 5.09 3.71 -0.10
CA ALA A 30 5.19 4.61 -1.23
C ALA A 30 4.08 5.66 -1.05
N PHE A 31 4.38 6.71 -0.32
CA PHE A 31 3.38 7.61 0.28
C PHE A 31 2.87 8.71 -0.65
N SER A 32 3.53 8.92 -1.78
CA SER A 32 3.19 9.96 -2.75
C SER A 32 3.67 9.57 -4.15
N SER A 33 3.05 10.12 -5.17
CA SER A 33 3.56 10.04 -6.54
C SER A 33 4.82 10.87 -6.77
N ASP A 34 5.09 11.84 -5.91
CA ASP A 34 6.37 12.56 -5.84
C ASP A 34 7.34 11.77 -4.96
N PRO A 35 8.47 11.25 -5.53
CA PRO A 35 9.41 10.44 -4.78
C PRO A 35 10.00 11.13 -3.56
N ASP A 36 10.30 12.43 -3.64
CA ASP A 36 10.88 13.19 -2.52
C ASP A 36 9.87 13.35 -1.40
N ARG A 37 8.61 13.66 -1.74
CA ARG A 37 7.51 13.74 -0.76
C ARG A 37 7.23 12.38 -0.13
N SER A 38 7.28 11.31 -0.91
CA SER A 38 7.10 9.94 -0.40
C SER A 38 8.15 9.61 0.65
N LYS A 39 9.43 9.85 0.36
CA LYS A 39 10.54 9.58 1.27
C LYS A 39 10.47 10.46 2.53
N ALA A 40 10.14 11.73 2.37
CA ALA A 40 9.95 12.64 3.51
C ALA A 40 8.80 12.19 4.42
N SER A 41 7.70 11.73 3.84
CA SER A 41 6.56 11.17 4.59
C SER A 41 6.95 9.92 5.38
N GLY A 42 7.74 9.04 4.79
CA GLY A 42 8.27 7.85 5.48
C GLY A 42 9.18 8.22 6.64
N SER A 43 10.03 9.24 6.46
CA SER A 43 10.88 9.78 7.54
C SER A 43 10.06 10.34 8.70
N ASP A 44 8.97 11.05 8.41
CA ASP A 44 8.04 11.55 9.43
C ASP A 44 7.40 10.42 10.25
N LEU A 45 7.28 9.25 9.67
CA LEU A 45 6.72 8.04 10.31
C LEU A 45 7.79 7.13 10.92
N TYR A 46 9.02 7.62 10.99
CA TYR A 46 10.18 6.90 11.56
C TYR A 46 10.51 5.59 10.86
N LEU A 47 10.18 5.48 9.57
CA LEU A 47 10.55 4.31 8.77
C LEU A 47 12.03 4.39 8.34
N PRO A 48 12.72 3.24 8.22
CA PRO A 48 14.07 3.23 7.69
C PRO A 48 14.07 3.72 6.23
N PRO A 49 15.07 4.53 5.82
CA PRO A 49 15.11 5.10 4.46
C PRO A 49 15.02 4.07 3.34
N GLU A 50 15.59 2.89 3.52
CA GLU A 50 15.58 1.79 2.55
C GLU A 50 14.20 1.16 2.35
N ARG A 51 13.24 1.47 3.21
CA ARG A 51 11.85 1.01 3.11
C ARG A 51 10.86 2.15 2.84
N CYS A 52 11.37 3.31 2.46
CA CYS A 52 10.61 4.45 1.96
C CYS A 52 10.82 4.55 0.45
N TYR A 53 9.84 4.14 -0.31
CA TYR A 53 9.94 3.99 -1.76
C TYR A 53 9.36 5.20 -2.49
N GLY A 54 9.92 5.51 -3.67
CA GLY A 54 9.44 6.59 -4.50
C GLY A 54 8.14 6.27 -5.24
N HIS A 55 7.96 4.99 -5.59
CA HIS A 55 6.82 4.51 -6.38
C HIS A 55 6.34 3.16 -5.83
N TYR A 56 5.04 2.87 -5.99
CA TYR A 56 4.46 1.63 -5.46
C TYR A 56 4.98 0.38 -6.18
N GLU A 57 5.31 0.48 -7.46
CA GLU A 57 5.90 -0.63 -8.22
C GLU A 57 7.26 -1.03 -7.63
N GLU A 58 8.09 -0.05 -7.31
CA GLU A 58 9.38 -0.28 -6.64
C GLU A 58 9.16 -0.94 -5.28
N MET A 59 8.20 -0.43 -4.50
CA MET A 59 7.87 -1.00 -3.19
C MET A 59 7.47 -2.46 -3.29
N ILE A 60 6.50 -2.77 -4.14
CA ILE A 60 5.97 -4.14 -4.26
C ILE A 60 7.06 -5.11 -4.71
N ASN A 61 7.84 -4.74 -5.72
CA ASN A 61 8.93 -5.58 -6.22
C ASN A 61 10.04 -5.79 -5.17
N SER A 62 10.44 -4.73 -4.50
CA SER A 62 11.50 -4.79 -3.48
C SER A 62 11.07 -5.61 -2.26
N GLU A 63 9.84 -5.39 -1.80
CA GLU A 63 9.31 -6.15 -0.66
C GLU A 63 9.12 -7.63 -1.01
N ALA A 64 8.66 -7.95 -2.22
CA ALA A 64 8.52 -9.33 -2.66
C ALA A 64 9.87 -10.08 -2.75
N ALA A 65 10.96 -9.35 -2.93
CA ALA A 65 12.32 -9.91 -2.96
C ALA A 65 12.91 -10.14 -1.55
N LEU A 66 12.31 -9.59 -0.50
CA LEU A 66 12.76 -9.81 0.87
C LEU A 66 12.36 -11.21 1.38
N PRO A 67 13.09 -11.74 2.38
CA PRO A 67 12.67 -12.95 3.08
C PRO A 67 11.25 -12.82 3.65
N GLU A 68 10.52 -13.92 3.68
CA GLU A 68 9.10 -13.93 4.08
C GLU A 68 8.87 -13.38 5.49
N ASP A 69 9.80 -13.61 6.40
CA ASP A 69 9.75 -13.11 7.77
C ASP A 69 10.06 -11.61 7.91
N LYS A 70 10.48 -10.95 6.84
CA LYS A 70 10.86 -9.51 6.84
C LYS A 70 10.02 -8.64 5.94
N ARG A 71 9.46 -9.21 4.87
CA ARG A 71 8.65 -8.46 3.91
C ARG A 71 7.32 -8.04 4.52
N MET A 72 6.68 -7.07 3.91
CA MET A 72 5.30 -6.72 4.26
C MET A 72 4.35 -7.90 4.01
N ASP A 73 3.28 -7.99 4.77
CA ASP A 73 2.20 -8.97 4.59
C ASP A 73 0.98 -8.37 3.88
N VAL A 74 0.69 -7.12 4.19
CA VAL A 74 -0.53 -6.42 3.77
C VAL A 74 -0.18 -5.07 3.15
N VAL A 75 -0.83 -4.76 2.05
CA VAL A 75 -0.75 -3.44 1.40
C VAL A 75 -2.02 -2.66 1.69
N SER A 76 -1.90 -1.51 2.33
CA SER A 76 -3.00 -0.56 2.51
C SER A 76 -2.93 0.51 1.41
N ILE A 77 -3.99 0.63 0.61
CA ILE A 77 -4.08 1.55 -0.53
C ILE A 77 -5.04 2.68 -0.18
N VAL A 78 -4.52 3.90 -0.11
CA VAL A 78 -5.24 5.12 0.25
C VAL A 78 -4.96 6.26 -0.73
N THR A 79 -4.69 5.90 -1.98
CA THR A 79 -4.48 6.82 -3.11
C THR A 79 -5.80 7.44 -3.59
N PRO A 80 -5.77 8.40 -4.54
CA PRO A 80 -6.98 8.81 -5.27
C PRO A 80 -7.68 7.62 -5.94
N ASN A 81 -9.00 7.74 -6.16
CA ASN A 81 -9.86 6.63 -6.59
C ASN A 81 -9.42 5.92 -7.87
N ASP A 82 -8.90 6.67 -8.85
CA ASP A 82 -8.41 6.14 -10.12
C ASP A 82 -7.08 5.39 -10.00
N MET A 83 -6.47 5.41 -8.82
CA MET A 83 -5.20 4.74 -8.52
C MET A 83 -5.34 3.58 -7.54
N HIS A 84 -6.52 2.98 -7.43
CA HIS A 84 -6.75 1.82 -6.56
C HIS A 84 -6.50 0.50 -7.28
N PHE A 85 -6.99 0.37 -8.50
CA PHE A 85 -7.01 -0.91 -9.22
C PHE A 85 -5.62 -1.46 -9.53
N ALA A 86 -4.76 -0.67 -10.16
CA ALA A 86 -3.44 -1.13 -10.60
C ALA A 86 -2.55 -1.59 -9.43
N PRO A 87 -2.37 -0.81 -8.35
CA PRO A 87 -1.58 -1.28 -7.22
C PRO A 87 -2.22 -2.48 -6.49
N ALA A 88 -3.54 -2.57 -6.42
CA ALA A 88 -4.23 -3.71 -5.84
C ALA A 88 -3.96 -5.01 -6.63
N MET A 89 -4.09 -4.95 -7.95
CA MET A 89 -3.78 -6.09 -8.83
C MET A 89 -2.32 -6.53 -8.67
N MET A 90 -1.40 -5.59 -8.69
CA MET A 90 0.03 -5.90 -8.56
C MET A 90 0.36 -6.51 -7.19
N ALA A 91 -0.20 -5.99 -6.11
CA ALA A 91 0.01 -6.54 -4.77
C ALA A 91 -0.51 -7.99 -4.67
N LEU A 92 -1.69 -8.24 -5.21
CA LEU A 92 -2.27 -9.60 -5.26
C LEU A 92 -1.43 -10.56 -6.11
N ASP A 93 -0.89 -10.11 -7.24
CA ASP A 93 0.01 -10.91 -8.09
C ASP A 93 1.28 -11.35 -7.35
N HIS A 94 1.74 -10.55 -6.39
CA HIS A 94 2.91 -10.86 -5.57
C HIS A 94 2.57 -11.59 -4.26
N GLY A 95 1.30 -11.96 -4.07
CA GLY A 95 0.85 -12.73 -2.91
C GLY A 95 0.63 -11.91 -1.64
N PHE A 96 0.56 -10.59 -1.73
CA PHE A 96 0.25 -9.73 -0.59
C PHE A 96 -1.27 -9.60 -0.37
N HIS A 97 -1.67 -9.48 0.87
CA HIS A 97 -3.04 -9.09 1.22
C HIS A 97 -3.25 -7.60 0.92
N VAL A 98 -4.49 -7.22 0.61
CA VAL A 98 -4.82 -5.83 0.24
C VAL A 98 -5.96 -5.31 1.08
N ILE A 99 -5.76 -4.13 1.66
CA ILE A 99 -6.80 -3.29 2.23
C ILE A 99 -6.89 -2.06 1.34
N CYS A 100 -8.02 -1.84 0.70
CA CYS A 100 -8.21 -0.72 -0.23
C CYS A 100 -9.33 0.18 0.27
N ASP A 101 -9.06 1.49 0.30
CA ASP A 101 -10.07 2.48 0.66
C ASP A 101 -11.18 2.51 -0.40
N LYS A 102 -12.33 3.02 -0.04
CA LYS A 102 -13.47 3.14 -0.95
C LYS A 102 -13.28 4.32 -1.92
N PRO A 103 -13.84 4.25 -3.13
CA PRO A 103 -14.43 3.09 -3.77
C PRO A 103 -13.35 2.09 -4.19
N LEU A 104 -13.66 0.80 -4.19
CA LEU A 104 -12.69 -0.26 -4.52
C LEU A 104 -12.05 -0.06 -5.91
N CYS A 105 -12.84 0.36 -6.88
CA CYS A 105 -12.42 0.55 -8.27
C CYS A 105 -13.40 1.48 -9.00
N LEU A 106 -13.13 1.79 -10.27
CA LEU A 106 -13.93 2.75 -11.04
C LEU A 106 -15.12 2.13 -11.76
N ASN A 107 -15.10 0.83 -12.03
CA ASN A 107 -16.14 0.17 -12.82
C ASN A 107 -16.26 -1.32 -12.49
N ILE A 108 -17.33 -1.94 -12.99
CA ILE A 108 -17.63 -3.34 -12.71
C ILE A 108 -16.62 -4.31 -13.33
N ASN A 109 -15.98 -3.94 -14.43
CA ASN A 109 -14.95 -4.80 -15.05
C ASN A 109 -13.71 -4.92 -14.17
N GLU A 110 -13.25 -3.82 -13.60
CA GLU A 110 -12.16 -3.81 -12.61
C GLU A 110 -12.53 -4.64 -11.38
N ALA A 111 -13.76 -4.48 -10.87
CA ALA A 111 -14.25 -5.25 -9.72
C ALA A 111 -14.22 -6.76 -9.99
N LYS A 112 -14.66 -7.18 -11.18
CA LYS A 112 -14.64 -8.60 -11.57
C LYS A 112 -13.20 -9.14 -11.70
N GLN A 113 -12.29 -8.34 -12.24
CA GLN A 113 -10.88 -8.72 -12.33
C GLN A 113 -10.25 -8.90 -10.94
N LEU A 114 -10.49 -7.96 -10.03
CA LEU A 114 -10.04 -8.08 -8.64
C LEU A 114 -10.63 -9.31 -7.95
N GLN A 115 -11.93 -9.55 -8.10
CA GLN A 115 -12.58 -10.73 -7.54
C GLN A 115 -11.98 -12.03 -8.09
N SER A 116 -11.74 -12.09 -9.39
CA SER A 116 -11.10 -13.25 -10.01
C SER A 116 -9.68 -13.46 -9.50
N LYS A 117 -8.91 -12.37 -9.36
CA LYS A 117 -7.55 -12.43 -8.86
C LYS A 117 -7.51 -12.97 -7.43
N VAL A 118 -8.35 -12.45 -6.55
CA VAL A 118 -8.41 -12.91 -5.14
C VAL A 118 -8.76 -14.41 -5.07
N ARG A 119 -9.66 -14.89 -5.91
CA ARG A 119 -10.04 -16.31 -5.93
C ARG A 119 -8.93 -17.24 -6.45
N SER A 120 -8.02 -16.73 -7.26
CA SER A 120 -6.93 -17.49 -7.86
C SER A 120 -5.62 -17.43 -7.06
N THR A 121 -5.56 -16.62 -6.04
CA THR A 121 -4.39 -16.46 -5.14
C THR A 121 -4.68 -16.94 -3.70
#